data_920975c7827e8df1cc5b29be82ee5da4
#
_entry.id   920975c7827e8df1cc5b29be82ee5da4
#
_cell.length_a   1.000
_cell.length_b   1.000
_cell.length_c   1.000
_cell.angle_alpha   90.00
_cell.angle_beta   90.00
_cell.angle_gamma   90.00
#
_symmetry.space_group_name_H-M   'P 1'
#
loop_
_entity.id
_entity.type
_entity.pdbx_description
1 polymer ?
#
loop_
_entity_poly.entity_id
_entity_poly.type
_entity_poly.pdbx_seq_one_letter_code
_entity_poly.pdbx_strand_id
1 'polypeptide(L)'
;MTISFKDKVLIVTGSGNGLGRSHALQFAQRGAKLVVNDLGGEIDGSGGSSEAAEKVVEEIKKNGGEAIANGSSVTDKAGVKKLVDDAMAAFGRIDVLVNNAGVLRDKSFGKVTLDDFEFVVDVHLMGSVYCTKAVWPIMMEQNYGRVVMTSSSSGVYGNFGQTNYGAAKLGVVGFMNSLKIEGQKYNIKVNSLIPVAATRMTESLMPKEALEKLKPDVVSPAVLFMASEDAPTG
;
A
#
# COMPACT_ATOMS: atom_id res chain seq x y z
N MET A 1 13.08 15.00 -15.90
CA MET A 1 13.27 15.33 -14.47
C MET A 1 13.30 14.04 -13.67
N THR A 2 14.23 13.90 -12.73
CA THR A 2 14.26 12.72 -11.85
C THR A 2 13.46 13.05 -10.60
N ILE A 3 12.41 12.27 -10.30
CA ILE A 3 11.61 12.45 -9.07
C ILE A 3 12.49 12.11 -7.87
N SER A 4 12.60 13.03 -6.90
CA SER A 4 13.36 12.86 -5.65
C SER A 4 12.41 12.79 -4.46
N PHE A 5 12.75 11.95 -3.48
CA PHE A 5 12.07 11.85 -2.18
C PHE A 5 13.03 12.13 -1.02
N LYS A 6 14.12 12.85 -1.31
CA LYS A 6 15.07 13.24 -0.27
C LYS A 6 14.34 13.92 0.89
N ASP A 7 14.66 13.50 2.11
CA ASP A 7 14.08 14.00 3.36
C ASP A 7 12.57 13.74 3.55
N LYS A 8 11.93 12.98 2.65
CA LYS A 8 10.54 12.53 2.80
C LYS A 8 10.45 11.20 3.56
N VAL A 9 9.47 11.09 4.43
CA VAL A 9 9.17 9.88 5.20
C VAL A 9 7.95 9.18 4.64
N LEU A 10 8.08 7.90 4.35
CA LEU A 10 7.06 7.11 3.69
C LEU A 10 6.69 5.86 4.51
N ILE A 11 5.40 5.60 4.60
CA ILE A 11 4.87 4.31 5.06
C ILE A 11 4.35 3.55 3.85
N VAL A 12 4.80 2.31 3.66
CA VAL A 12 4.28 1.40 2.64
C VAL A 12 3.75 0.15 3.33
N THR A 13 2.44 -0.11 3.22
CA THR A 13 1.82 -1.29 3.83
C THR A 13 1.89 -2.50 2.90
N GLY A 14 2.06 -3.71 3.45
CA GLY A 14 2.25 -4.92 2.65
C GLY A 14 3.53 -4.86 1.81
N SER A 15 4.63 -4.38 2.38
CA SER A 15 5.85 -4.06 1.65
C SER A 15 7.00 -5.06 1.85
N GLY A 16 6.73 -6.23 2.41
CA GLY A 16 7.71 -7.32 2.50
C GLY A 16 7.93 -8.05 1.17
N ASN A 17 6.95 -8.03 0.27
CA ASN A 17 6.98 -8.76 -1.00
C ASN A 17 6.31 -8.00 -2.14
N GLY A 18 6.43 -8.52 -3.37
CA GLY A 18 5.68 -8.10 -4.57
C GLY A 18 5.74 -6.61 -4.86
N LEU A 19 4.58 -6.00 -5.13
CA LEU A 19 4.45 -4.58 -5.45
C LEU A 19 4.96 -3.68 -4.33
N GLY A 20 4.54 -3.94 -3.08
CA GLY A 20 4.92 -3.11 -1.93
C GLY A 20 6.43 -3.09 -1.70
N ARG A 21 7.11 -4.24 -1.83
CA ARG A 21 8.57 -4.32 -1.78
C ARG A 21 9.21 -3.49 -2.90
N SER A 22 8.74 -3.65 -4.14
CA SER A 22 9.26 -2.87 -5.26
C SER A 22 9.07 -1.36 -5.04
N HIS A 23 7.90 -0.93 -4.54
CA HIS A 23 7.65 0.47 -4.20
C HIS A 23 8.64 0.96 -3.14
N ALA A 24 8.79 0.24 -2.02
CA ALA A 24 9.68 0.61 -0.93
C ALA A 24 11.14 0.79 -1.41
N LEU A 25 11.66 -0.17 -2.18
CA LEU A 25 13.01 -0.11 -2.72
C LEU A 25 13.20 1.08 -3.67
N GLN A 26 12.26 1.33 -4.57
CA GLN A 26 12.38 2.44 -5.53
C GLN A 26 12.24 3.81 -4.89
N PHE A 27 11.45 3.94 -3.81
CA PHE A 27 11.42 5.15 -2.99
C PHE A 27 12.75 5.37 -2.25
N ALA A 28 13.31 4.31 -1.62
CA ALA A 28 14.60 4.38 -0.92
C ALA A 28 15.74 4.81 -1.85
N GLN A 29 15.79 4.25 -3.07
CA GLN A 29 16.77 4.64 -4.10
C GLN A 29 16.70 6.12 -4.50
N ARG A 30 15.59 6.81 -4.17
CA ARG A 30 15.37 8.24 -4.43
C ARG A 30 15.47 9.10 -3.18
N GLY A 31 16.05 8.53 -2.11
CA GLY A 31 16.39 9.26 -0.88
C GLY A 31 15.27 9.33 0.16
N ALA A 32 14.21 8.55 0.01
CA ALA A 32 13.16 8.45 1.03
C ALA A 32 13.62 7.68 2.27
N LYS A 33 13.07 8.06 3.43
CA LYS A 33 13.12 7.28 4.67
C LYS A 33 11.86 6.41 4.76
N LEU A 34 12.03 5.11 4.99
CA LEU A 34 10.94 4.14 4.85
C LEU A 34 10.51 3.53 6.18
N VAL A 35 9.20 3.41 6.35
CA VAL A 35 8.61 2.42 7.26
C VAL A 35 8.05 1.29 6.40
N VAL A 36 8.75 0.17 6.43
CA VAL A 36 8.36 -1.05 5.72
C VAL A 36 7.41 -1.82 6.63
N ASN A 37 6.11 -1.75 6.35
CA ASN A 37 5.12 -2.47 7.12
C ASN A 37 4.69 -3.75 6.38
N ASP A 38 4.81 -4.88 7.03
CA ASP A 38 4.30 -6.17 6.54
C ASP A 38 4.03 -7.11 7.71
N LEU A 39 2.83 -7.69 7.75
CA LEU A 39 2.48 -8.71 8.74
C LEU A 39 3.23 -10.03 8.50
N GLY A 40 3.73 -10.25 7.28
CA GLY A 40 4.44 -11.47 6.88
C GLY A 40 3.54 -12.69 6.73
N GLY A 41 2.25 -12.47 6.48
CA GLY A 41 1.30 -13.55 6.24
C GLY A 41 1.37 -14.14 4.83
N GLU A 42 0.66 -15.24 4.65
CA GLU A 42 0.41 -15.86 3.36
C GLU A 42 -0.59 -15.03 2.52
N ILE A 43 -0.82 -15.45 1.27
CA ILE A 43 -1.73 -14.72 0.34
C ILE A 43 -3.15 -14.64 0.88
N ASP A 44 -3.62 -15.65 1.62
CA ASP A 44 -4.96 -15.71 2.23
C ASP A 44 -5.06 -14.96 3.57
N GLY A 45 -3.93 -14.38 4.03
CA GLY A 45 -3.82 -13.63 5.28
C GLY A 45 -3.57 -14.49 6.51
N SER A 46 -3.29 -15.78 6.35
CA SER A 46 -2.91 -16.66 7.47
C SER A 46 -1.43 -16.45 7.86
N GLY A 47 -1.10 -16.78 9.10
CA GLY A 47 0.26 -16.63 9.63
C GLY A 47 0.67 -15.18 9.89
N GLY A 48 1.95 -14.99 10.16
CA GLY A 48 2.55 -13.67 10.37
C GLY A 48 3.98 -13.77 10.90
N SER A 49 4.85 -12.90 10.36
CA SER A 49 6.26 -12.77 10.78
C SER A 49 6.80 -11.43 10.29
N SER A 50 7.53 -10.69 11.13
CA SER A 50 8.20 -9.45 10.70
C SER A 50 9.37 -9.69 9.74
N GLU A 51 9.78 -10.94 9.54
CA GLU A 51 10.97 -11.32 8.77
C GLU A 51 10.96 -10.76 7.32
N ALA A 52 9.80 -10.75 6.67
CA ALA A 52 9.68 -10.21 5.32
C ALA A 52 9.96 -8.70 5.27
N ALA A 53 9.45 -7.94 6.24
CA ALA A 53 9.73 -6.51 6.36
C ALA A 53 11.19 -6.24 6.73
N GLU A 54 11.75 -7.03 7.64
CA GLU A 54 13.16 -6.92 8.08
C GLU A 54 14.13 -7.13 6.93
N LYS A 55 13.92 -8.15 6.08
CA LYS A 55 14.74 -8.39 4.87
C LYS A 55 14.75 -7.20 3.91
N VAL A 56 13.61 -6.55 3.72
CA VAL A 56 13.53 -5.35 2.86
C VAL A 56 14.27 -4.19 3.50
N VAL A 57 14.16 -4.01 4.81
CA VAL A 57 14.90 -2.98 5.56
C VAL A 57 16.40 -3.21 5.46
N GLU A 58 16.88 -4.44 5.62
CA GLU A 58 18.29 -4.79 5.48
C GLU A 58 18.81 -4.46 4.07
N GLU A 59 18.02 -4.78 3.03
CA GLU A 59 18.37 -4.46 1.65
C GLU A 59 18.45 -2.95 1.41
N ILE A 60 17.48 -2.17 1.95
CA ILE A 60 17.50 -0.71 1.86
C ILE A 60 18.74 -0.15 2.54
N LYS A 61 19.06 -0.60 3.77
CA LYS A 61 20.24 -0.14 4.53
C LYS A 61 21.56 -0.51 3.85
N LYS A 62 21.64 -1.73 3.29
CA LYS A 62 22.82 -2.18 2.53
C LYS A 62 23.09 -1.30 1.31
N ASN A 63 22.05 -0.73 0.72
CA ASN A 63 22.15 0.20 -0.41
C ASN A 63 22.27 1.68 0.01
N GLY A 64 22.53 1.95 1.30
CA GLY A 64 22.75 3.30 1.85
C GLY A 64 21.50 4.11 2.16
N GLY A 65 20.31 3.48 2.12
CA GLY A 65 19.05 4.11 2.49
C GLY A 65 18.73 4.00 4.00
N GLU A 66 17.69 4.69 4.43
CA GLU A 66 17.17 4.66 5.81
C GLU A 66 15.81 3.98 5.85
N ALA A 67 15.66 2.97 6.71
CA ALA A 67 14.38 2.27 6.88
C ALA A 67 14.25 1.61 8.26
N ILE A 68 13.00 1.46 8.70
CA ILE A 68 12.59 0.64 9.85
C ILE A 68 11.53 -0.37 9.43
N ALA A 69 11.48 -1.51 10.11
CA ALA A 69 10.45 -2.53 9.92
C ALA A 69 9.32 -2.35 10.94
N ASN A 70 8.09 -2.67 10.52
CA ASN A 70 6.93 -2.74 11.41
C ASN A 70 6.06 -3.94 11.00
N GLY A 71 5.73 -4.82 11.94
CA GLY A 71 4.95 -6.05 11.72
C GLY A 71 3.46 -5.93 12.07
N SER A 72 2.92 -4.72 12.23
CA SER A 72 1.52 -4.52 12.64
C SER A 72 0.54 -4.88 11.51
N SER A 73 -0.60 -5.48 11.89
CA SER A 73 -1.71 -5.68 10.98
C SER A 73 -2.43 -4.36 10.70
N VAL A 74 -2.79 -4.12 9.43
CA VAL A 74 -3.59 -2.96 9.02
C VAL A 74 -5.05 -3.06 9.50
N THR A 75 -5.51 -4.23 9.92
CA THR A 75 -6.87 -4.43 10.49
C THR A 75 -6.93 -4.19 12.00
N ASP A 76 -5.78 -4.14 12.67
CA ASP A 76 -5.67 -3.83 14.10
C ASP A 76 -5.44 -2.34 14.33
N LYS A 77 -6.42 -1.65 14.89
CA LYS A 77 -6.34 -0.20 15.15
C LYS A 77 -5.20 0.17 16.11
N ALA A 78 -4.90 -0.69 17.08
CA ALA A 78 -3.77 -0.48 18.00
C ALA A 78 -2.43 -0.69 17.26
N GLY A 79 -2.36 -1.70 16.39
CA GLY A 79 -1.22 -1.93 15.52
C GLY A 79 -0.98 -0.80 14.52
N VAL A 80 -2.05 -0.24 13.93
CA VAL A 80 -1.95 0.93 13.04
C VAL A 80 -1.47 2.16 13.81
N LYS A 81 -1.96 2.37 15.05
CA LYS A 81 -1.42 3.44 15.91
C LYS A 81 0.07 3.24 16.15
N LYS A 82 0.50 2.02 16.49
CA LYS A 82 1.92 1.71 16.68
C LYS A 82 2.74 1.96 15.42
N LEU A 83 2.24 1.62 14.24
CA LEU A 83 2.89 1.88 12.95
C LEU A 83 3.20 3.38 12.77
N VAL A 84 2.22 4.25 13.09
CA VAL A 84 2.37 5.70 13.01
C VAL A 84 3.31 6.23 14.09
N ASP A 85 3.18 5.75 15.33
CA ASP A 85 4.06 6.12 16.45
C ASP A 85 5.53 5.75 16.14
N ASP A 86 5.79 4.57 15.59
CA ASP A 86 7.13 4.12 15.18
C ASP A 86 7.71 5.05 14.09
N ALA A 87 6.90 5.44 13.10
CA ALA A 87 7.32 6.37 12.04
C ALA A 87 7.70 7.75 12.60
N MET A 88 6.85 8.28 13.49
CA MET A 88 7.07 9.58 14.12
C MET A 88 8.28 9.56 15.06
N ALA A 89 8.46 8.49 15.84
CA ALA A 89 9.60 8.33 16.72
C ALA A 89 10.94 8.24 15.97
N ALA A 90 10.94 7.53 14.83
CA ALA A 90 12.16 7.35 14.03
C ALA A 90 12.52 8.58 13.17
N PHE A 91 11.52 9.26 12.61
CA PHE A 91 11.77 10.25 11.54
C PHE A 91 11.08 11.60 11.76
N GLY A 92 10.16 11.74 12.72
CA GLY A 92 9.54 13.00 13.13
C GLY A 92 8.46 13.55 12.17
N ARG A 93 8.15 12.85 11.08
CA ARG A 93 7.16 13.28 10.08
C ARG A 93 6.62 12.10 9.27
N ILE A 94 5.53 12.30 8.53
CA ILE A 94 4.99 11.33 7.57
C ILE A 94 4.49 12.11 6.34
N ASP A 95 5.15 11.92 5.20
CA ASP A 95 4.85 12.65 3.96
C ASP A 95 4.00 11.85 2.98
N VAL A 96 4.21 10.53 2.94
CA VAL A 96 3.53 9.65 1.99
C VAL A 96 3.03 8.39 2.69
N LEU A 97 1.80 7.99 2.37
CA LEU A 97 1.24 6.69 2.71
C LEU A 97 0.88 5.94 1.43
N VAL A 98 1.43 4.74 1.26
CA VAL A 98 1.02 3.80 0.20
C VAL A 98 0.23 2.66 0.84
N ASN A 99 -1.09 2.69 0.67
CA ASN A 99 -1.99 1.61 1.06
C ASN A 99 -1.94 0.49 0.02
N ASN A 100 -1.07 -0.50 0.27
CA ASN A 100 -0.84 -1.61 -0.65
C ASN A 100 -1.13 -2.97 -0.02
N ALA A 101 -1.21 -3.10 1.31
CA ALA A 101 -1.54 -4.35 1.98
C ALA A 101 -2.80 -5.01 1.41
N GLY A 102 -2.78 -6.32 1.25
CA GLY A 102 -3.90 -7.03 0.68
C GLY A 102 -3.79 -8.54 0.76
N VAL A 103 -4.93 -9.21 0.65
CA VAL A 103 -5.09 -10.67 0.71
C VAL A 103 -6.08 -11.13 -0.36
N LEU A 104 -6.10 -12.43 -0.68
CA LEU A 104 -7.08 -13.03 -1.58
C LEU A 104 -7.76 -14.22 -0.88
N ARG A 105 -9.10 -14.24 -0.92
CA ARG A 105 -9.95 -15.38 -0.56
C ARG A 105 -11.02 -15.58 -1.64
N ASP A 106 -10.52 -15.93 -2.83
CA ASP A 106 -11.31 -15.98 -4.06
C ASP A 106 -12.19 -17.23 -4.08
N LYS A 107 -13.50 -17.03 -4.13
CA LYS A 107 -14.52 -18.07 -4.30
C LYS A 107 -15.72 -17.49 -5.03
N SER A 108 -16.43 -18.31 -5.82
CA SER A 108 -17.73 -17.87 -6.39
C SER A 108 -18.68 -17.42 -5.28
N PHE A 109 -19.56 -16.47 -5.56
CA PHE A 109 -20.45 -15.87 -4.54
C PHE A 109 -21.27 -16.91 -3.77
N GLY A 110 -21.71 -17.97 -4.44
CA GLY A 110 -22.43 -19.06 -3.75
C GLY A 110 -21.57 -19.93 -2.82
N LYS A 111 -20.24 -19.76 -2.82
CA LYS A 111 -19.30 -20.54 -2.00
C LYS A 111 -18.46 -19.69 -1.03
N VAL A 112 -18.39 -18.38 -1.24
CA VAL A 112 -17.68 -17.49 -0.31
C VAL A 112 -18.44 -17.42 1.01
N THR A 113 -17.75 -17.55 2.13
CA THR A 113 -18.32 -17.33 3.46
C THR A 113 -18.41 -15.85 3.77
N LEU A 114 -19.30 -15.44 4.67
CA LEU A 114 -19.34 -14.03 5.13
C LEU A 114 -18.04 -13.65 5.83
N ASP A 115 -17.46 -14.55 6.62
CA ASP A 115 -16.16 -14.31 7.29
C ASP A 115 -15.03 -14.03 6.27
N ASP A 116 -14.96 -14.81 5.16
CA ASP A 116 -13.99 -14.54 4.10
C ASP A 116 -14.28 -13.22 3.38
N PHE A 117 -15.56 -12.89 3.21
CA PHE A 117 -15.97 -11.63 2.57
C PHE A 117 -15.57 -10.44 3.44
N GLU A 118 -15.95 -10.45 4.71
CA GLU A 118 -15.66 -9.40 5.69
C GLU A 118 -14.16 -9.23 5.88
N PHE A 119 -13.41 -10.32 6.03
CA PHE A 119 -11.95 -10.26 6.19
C PHE A 119 -11.25 -9.58 5.00
N VAL A 120 -11.65 -9.89 3.77
CA VAL A 120 -11.09 -9.22 2.57
C VAL A 120 -11.43 -7.72 2.55
N VAL A 121 -12.67 -7.36 2.91
CA VAL A 121 -13.08 -5.96 3.04
C VAL A 121 -12.30 -5.26 4.15
N ASP A 122 -12.11 -5.91 5.29
CA ASP A 122 -11.37 -5.38 6.42
C ASP A 122 -9.91 -5.08 6.07
N VAL A 123 -9.23 -6.00 5.38
CA VAL A 123 -7.83 -5.76 5.00
C VAL A 123 -7.71 -4.66 3.95
N HIS A 124 -8.47 -4.74 2.85
CA HIS A 124 -8.29 -3.85 1.71
C HIS A 124 -8.90 -2.47 1.90
N LEU A 125 -10.15 -2.41 2.37
CA LEU A 125 -10.88 -1.15 2.53
C LEU A 125 -10.65 -0.56 3.92
N MET A 126 -11.01 -1.30 4.98
CA MET A 126 -10.91 -0.75 6.33
C MET A 126 -9.46 -0.55 6.77
N GLY A 127 -8.53 -1.44 6.39
CA GLY A 127 -7.10 -1.24 6.61
C GLY A 127 -6.58 0.05 5.96
N SER A 128 -7.00 0.34 4.72
CA SER A 128 -6.67 1.62 4.06
C SER A 128 -7.29 2.82 4.79
N VAL A 129 -8.53 2.68 5.29
CA VAL A 129 -9.20 3.71 6.08
C VAL A 129 -8.47 3.96 7.40
N TYR A 130 -8.09 2.90 8.13
CA TYR A 130 -7.42 3.03 9.43
C TYR A 130 -6.04 3.67 9.29
N CYS A 131 -5.23 3.19 8.33
CA CYS A 131 -3.90 3.76 8.08
C CYS A 131 -4.00 5.23 7.66
N THR A 132 -4.90 5.55 6.73
CA THR A 132 -5.08 6.93 6.27
C THR A 132 -5.59 7.84 7.39
N LYS A 133 -6.56 7.39 8.19
CA LYS A 133 -7.09 8.15 9.32
C LYS A 133 -6.01 8.46 10.37
N ALA A 134 -5.09 7.53 10.60
CA ALA A 134 -4.02 7.69 11.57
C ALA A 134 -2.95 8.71 11.13
N VAL A 135 -2.61 8.78 9.84
CA VAL A 135 -1.63 9.74 9.31
C VAL A 135 -2.25 11.09 8.97
N TRP A 136 -3.57 11.16 8.77
CA TRP A 136 -4.26 12.36 8.27
C TRP A 136 -4.05 13.62 9.13
N PRO A 137 -4.16 13.59 10.48
CA PRO A 137 -3.90 14.75 11.31
C PRO A 137 -2.46 15.27 11.17
N ILE A 138 -1.48 14.36 11.07
CA ILE A 138 -0.07 14.69 10.90
C ILE A 138 0.15 15.41 9.57
N MET A 139 -0.43 14.87 8.48
CA MET A 139 -0.35 15.49 7.16
C MET A 139 -1.05 16.86 7.11
N MET A 140 -2.18 17.02 7.82
CA MET A 140 -2.85 18.32 7.97
C MET A 140 -1.97 19.35 8.68
N GLU A 141 -1.34 18.98 9.79
CA GLU A 141 -0.44 19.85 10.54
C GLU A 141 0.80 20.24 9.71
N GLN A 142 1.34 19.29 8.96
CA GLN A 142 2.45 19.52 8.04
C GLN A 142 2.08 20.39 6.82
N ASN A 143 0.77 20.58 6.54
CA ASN A 143 0.27 21.13 5.29
C ASN A 143 0.86 20.45 4.04
N TYR A 144 1.03 19.13 4.15
CA TYR A 144 1.58 18.27 3.11
C TYR A 144 1.22 16.81 3.34
N GLY A 145 0.76 16.13 2.31
CA GLY A 145 0.53 14.69 2.33
C GLY A 145 0.34 14.12 0.93
N ARG A 146 0.75 12.87 0.74
CA ARG A 146 0.49 12.09 -0.47
C ARG A 146 -0.03 10.72 -0.05
N VAL A 147 -1.20 10.37 -0.50
CA VAL A 147 -1.81 9.06 -0.21
C VAL A 147 -2.06 8.33 -1.52
N VAL A 148 -1.50 7.15 -1.66
CA VAL A 148 -1.71 6.28 -2.83
C VAL A 148 -2.46 5.04 -2.39
N MET A 149 -3.59 4.79 -3.03
CA MET A 149 -4.45 3.63 -2.80
C MET A 149 -4.24 2.59 -3.90
N THR A 150 -4.07 1.33 -3.53
CA THR A 150 -3.99 0.23 -4.51
C THR A 150 -5.37 -0.36 -4.74
N SER A 151 -5.99 -0.01 -5.86
CA SER A 151 -7.24 -0.58 -6.38
C SER A 151 -6.97 -1.77 -7.32
N SER A 152 -7.94 -2.14 -8.13
CA SER A 152 -7.84 -3.26 -9.09
C SER A 152 -8.86 -3.13 -10.21
N SER A 153 -8.53 -3.69 -11.38
CA SER A 153 -9.49 -3.89 -12.47
C SER A 153 -10.70 -4.73 -12.04
N SER A 154 -10.52 -5.65 -11.09
CA SER A 154 -11.62 -6.42 -10.51
C SER A 154 -12.66 -5.56 -9.81
N GLY A 155 -12.26 -4.42 -9.24
CA GLY A 155 -13.19 -3.46 -8.66
C GLY A 155 -13.96 -2.67 -9.72
N VAL A 156 -13.31 -2.31 -10.84
CA VAL A 156 -13.90 -1.45 -11.87
C VAL A 156 -14.76 -2.24 -12.86
N TYR A 157 -14.27 -3.42 -13.27
CA TYR A 157 -14.90 -4.22 -14.34
C TYR A 157 -15.48 -5.54 -13.85
N GLY A 158 -15.18 -5.92 -12.61
CA GLY A 158 -15.54 -7.22 -12.06
C GLY A 158 -14.56 -8.32 -12.45
N ASN A 159 -14.55 -9.39 -11.65
CA ASN A 159 -13.87 -10.64 -11.97
C ASN A 159 -14.59 -11.80 -11.28
N PHE A 160 -14.71 -12.94 -11.99
CA PHE A 160 -15.36 -14.12 -11.43
C PHE A 160 -14.64 -14.60 -10.16
N GLY A 161 -15.39 -14.89 -9.11
CA GLY A 161 -14.85 -15.39 -7.85
C GLY A 161 -14.29 -14.31 -6.90
N GLN A 162 -14.38 -13.02 -7.27
CA GLN A 162 -13.81 -11.91 -6.51
C GLN A 162 -14.85 -10.88 -6.05
N THR A 163 -16.02 -11.32 -5.62
CA THR A 163 -17.07 -10.38 -5.19
C THR A 163 -16.70 -9.57 -3.95
N ASN A 164 -16.00 -10.17 -2.98
CA ASN A 164 -15.42 -9.52 -1.82
C ASN A 164 -14.29 -8.54 -2.21
N TYR A 165 -13.33 -9.02 -2.98
CA TYR A 165 -12.17 -8.25 -3.42
C TYR A 165 -12.59 -7.08 -4.33
N GLY A 166 -13.47 -7.33 -5.31
CA GLY A 166 -13.99 -6.29 -6.20
C GLY A 166 -14.74 -5.19 -5.44
N ALA A 167 -15.61 -5.57 -4.49
CA ALA A 167 -16.32 -4.62 -3.63
C ALA A 167 -15.34 -3.74 -2.82
N ALA A 168 -14.33 -4.35 -2.18
CA ALA A 168 -13.32 -3.63 -1.42
C ALA A 168 -12.50 -2.68 -2.30
N LYS A 169 -12.06 -3.14 -3.47
CA LYS A 169 -11.20 -2.36 -4.37
C LYS A 169 -11.92 -1.19 -5.04
N LEU A 170 -13.22 -1.31 -5.33
CA LEU A 170 -14.02 -0.17 -5.78
C LEU A 170 -14.36 0.77 -4.60
N GLY A 171 -14.59 0.23 -3.42
CA GLY A 171 -14.76 1.02 -2.18
C GLY A 171 -13.57 1.93 -1.90
N VAL A 172 -12.34 1.44 -2.13
CA VAL A 172 -11.10 2.23 -2.02
C VAL A 172 -11.10 3.42 -3.00
N VAL A 173 -11.62 3.26 -4.21
CA VAL A 173 -11.74 4.36 -5.18
C VAL A 173 -12.76 5.41 -4.70
N GLY A 174 -13.91 4.96 -4.19
CA GLY A 174 -14.91 5.85 -3.59
C GLY A 174 -14.35 6.65 -2.40
N PHE A 175 -13.58 5.99 -1.54
CA PHE A 175 -12.88 6.61 -0.42
C PHE A 175 -11.87 7.67 -0.90
N MET A 176 -11.02 7.35 -1.87
CA MET A 176 -10.10 8.28 -2.51
C MET A 176 -10.83 9.51 -3.08
N ASN A 177 -11.94 9.30 -3.80
CA ASN A 177 -12.71 10.39 -4.42
C ASN A 177 -13.22 11.42 -3.41
N SER A 178 -13.60 10.99 -2.20
CA SER A 178 -14.02 11.89 -1.13
C SER A 178 -12.82 12.60 -0.48
N LEU A 179 -11.78 11.83 -0.14
CA LEU A 179 -10.59 12.36 0.54
C LEU A 179 -9.82 13.37 -0.29
N LYS A 180 -9.76 13.24 -1.61
CA LYS A 180 -9.07 14.21 -2.47
C LYS A 180 -9.68 15.62 -2.37
N ILE A 181 -10.98 15.70 -2.12
CA ILE A 181 -11.68 16.97 -1.94
C ILE A 181 -11.34 17.55 -0.56
N GLU A 182 -11.39 16.73 0.49
CA GLU A 182 -11.07 17.15 1.85
C GLU A 182 -9.62 17.56 2.03
N GLY A 183 -8.71 16.90 1.29
CA GLY A 183 -7.27 17.14 1.36
C GLY A 183 -6.79 18.45 0.71
N GLN A 184 -7.57 19.02 -0.21
CA GLN A 184 -7.12 20.17 -1.04
C GLN A 184 -6.58 21.35 -0.22
N LYS A 185 -7.29 21.75 0.82
CA LYS A 185 -6.90 22.90 1.66
C LYS A 185 -5.63 22.64 2.50
N TYR A 186 -5.18 21.41 2.60
CA TYR A 186 -3.99 21.02 3.36
C TYR A 186 -2.85 20.52 2.48
N ASN A 187 -2.92 20.72 1.16
CA ASN A 187 -1.96 20.18 0.21
C ASN A 187 -1.80 18.66 0.34
N ILE A 188 -2.87 17.96 0.72
CA ILE A 188 -2.91 16.49 0.74
C ILE A 188 -3.51 16.02 -0.58
N LYS A 189 -2.72 15.30 -1.38
CA LYS A 189 -3.14 14.71 -2.64
C LYS A 189 -3.41 13.22 -2.45
N VAL A 190 -4.54 12.73 -2.97
CA VAL A 190 -4.96 11.34 -2.83
C VAL A 190 -5.23 10.76 -4.21
N ASN A 191 -4.56 9.67 -4.52
CA ASN A 191 -4.62 8.99 -5.83
C ASN A 191 -4.92 7.51 -5.67
N SER A 192 -5.46 6.88 -6.71
CA SER A 192 -5.68 5.44 -6.77
C SER A 192 -5.02 4.83 -7.98
N LEU A 193 -4.28 3.73 -7.77
CA LEU A 193 -3.62 2.94 -8.80
C LEU A 193 -4.42 1.67 -9.10
N ILE A 194 -4.56 1.32 -10.36
CA ILE A 194 -5.09 0.02 -10.81
C ILE A 194 -3.94 -0.73 -11.49
N PRO A 195 -3.12 -1.48 -10.73
CA PRO A 195 -1.93 -2.13 -11.27
C PRO A 195 -2.26 -3.44 -11.98
N VAL A 196 -1.42 -3.78 -12.96
CA VAL A 196 -1.28 -5.12 -13.49
C VAL A 196 0.17 -5.54 -13.32
N ALA A 197 0.44 -6.55 -12.50
CA ALA A 197 1.79 -7.03 -12.23
C ALA A 197 1.83 -8.54 -11.95
N ALA A 198 2.95 -9.15 -12.28
CA ALA A 198 3.30 -10.52 -11.89
C ALA A 198 3.72 -10.53 -10.41
N THR A 199 2.86 -11.07 -9.57
CA THR A 199 3.07 -11.22 -8.12
C THR A 199 2.62 -12.60 -7.69
N ARG A 200 2.87 -12.99 -6.44
CA ARG A 200 2.32 -14.23 -5.87
C ARG A 200 0.79 -14.36 -6.09
N MET A 201 0.07 -13.22 -6.09
CA MET A 201 -1.39 -13.19 -6.28
C MET A 201 -1.84 -13.46 -7.72
N THR A 202 -0.97 -13.27 -8.71
CA THR A 202 -1.32 -13.32 -10.15
C THR A 202 -0.52 -14.37 -10.93
N GLU A 203 0.50 -14.96 -10.30
CA GLU A 203 1.43 -15.89 -10.95
C GLU A 203 0.71 -17.11 -11.56
N SER A 204 -0.28 -17.65 -10.87
CA SER A 204 -1.07 -18.79 -11.35
C SER A 204 -2.06 -18.43 -12.47
N LEU A 205 -2.30 -17.14 -12.71
CA LEU A 205 -3.31 -16.64 -13.66
C LEU A 205 -2.71 -16.12 -14.96
N MET A 206 -1.38 -15.96 -15.03
CA MET A 206 -0.69 -15.35 -16.16
C MET A 206 0.19 -16.34 -16.93
N PRO A 207 0.23 -16.26 -18.27
CA PRO A 207 1.23 -16.97 -19.05
C PRO A 207 2.66 -16.55 -18.67
N LYS A 208 3.63 -17.46 -18.78
CA LYS A 208 5.05 -17.19 -18.43
C LYS A 208 5.62 -15.94 -19.09
N GLU A 209 5.31 -15.73 -20.37
CA GLU A 209 5.75 -14.55 -21.11
C GLU A 209 5.21 -13.23 -20.53
N ALA A 210 3.99 -13.23 -20.00
CA ALA A 210 3.41 -12.06 -19.33
C ALA A 210 4.05 -11.82 -17.96
N LEU A 211 4.38 -12.90 -17.21
CA LEU A 211 5.07 -12.80 -15.92
C LEU A 211 6.44 -12.13 -16.06
N GLU A 212 7.17 -12.41 -17.13
CA GLU A 212 8.49 -11.81 -17.40
C GLU A 212 8.41 -10.32 -17.71
N LYS A 213 7.34 -9.89 -18.41
CA LYS A 213 7.15 -8.49 -18.85
C LYS A 213 6.48 -7.61 -17.79
N LEU A 214 5.65 -8.19 -16.92
CA LEU A 214 4.83 -7.47 -15.93
C LEU A 214 5.42 -7.54 -14.52
N LYS A 215 6.73 -7.42 -14.39
CA LYS A 215 7.40 -7.38 -13.08
C LYS A 215 6.87 -6.23 -12.22
N PRO A 216 6.83 -6.37 -10.88
CA PRO A 216 6.43 -5.29 -9.97
C PRO A 216 7.14 -3.95 -10.22
N ASP A 217 8.38 -4.00 -10.67
CA ASP A 217 9.23 -2.83 -10.90
C ASP A 217 8.71 -1.88 -11.99
N VAL A 218 7.94 -2.38 -12.94
CA VAL A 218 7.35 -1.54 -14.00
C VAL A 218 6.12 -0.76 -13.53
N VAL A 219 5.53 -1.15 -12.40
CA VAL A 219 4.38 -0.45 -11.79
C VAL A 219 4.83 0.68 -10.86
N SER A 220 5.94 0.50 -10.15
CA SER A 220 6.41 1.45 -9.14
C SER A 220 6.62 2.88 -9.66
N PRO A 221 7.06 3.14 -10.91
CA PRO A 221 7.16 4.50 -11.44
C PRO A 221 5.86 5.30 -11.39
N ALA A 222 4.71 4.66 -11.59
CA ALA A 222 3.40 5.32 -11.47
C ALA A 222 3.12 5.71 -10.01
N VAL A 223 3.44 4.84 -9.05
CA VAL A 223 3.29 5.14 -7.61
C VAL A 223 4.21 6.28 -7.17
N LEU A 224 5.47 6.29 -7.67
CA LEU A 224 6.38 7.39 -7.41
C LEU A 224 5.83 8.72 -7.95
N PHE A 225 5.30 8.74 -9.17
CA PHE A 225 4.69 9.94 -9.73
C PHE A 225 3.49 10.40 -8.89
N MET A 226 2.57 9.50 -8.51
CA MET A 226 1.41 9.80 -7.68
C MET A 226 1.76 10.29 -6.27
N ALA A 227 2.97 9.99 -5.80
CA ALA A 227 3.50 10.42 -4.50
C ALA A 227 4.41 11.66 -4.58
N SER A 228 4.70 12.16 -5.77
CA SER A 228 5.63 13.28 -5.98
C SER A 228 5.00 14.64 -5.66
N GLU A 229 5.83 15.69 -5.69
CA GLU A 229 5.38 17.09 -5.56
C GLU A 229 4.40 17.46 -6.69
N ASP A 230 4.68 16.97 -7.91
CA ASP A 230 3.90 17.27 -9.12
C ASP A 230 2.70 16.33 -9.32
N ALA A 231 2.42 15.44 -8.37
CA ALA A 231 1.31 14.52 -8.47
C ALA A 231 -0.02 15.24 -8.75
N PRO A 232 -0.89 14.70 -9.60
CA PRO A 232 -2.29 15.12 -9.65
C PRO A 232 -3.02 14.73 -8.35
N THR A 233 -4.31 14.95 -8.27
CA THR A 233 -5.16 14.37 -7.22
C THR A 233 -6.43 13.79 -7.86
N GLY A 234 -6.68 12.50 -7.67
CA GLY A 234 -7.83 11.73 -8.18
C GLY A 234 -7.64 11.07 -9.52
#